data_1e5c631b4c5b2943144d73cbb0a9f7b7
#
_entry.id   1e5c631b4c5b2943144d73cbb0a9f7b7
#
_cell.length_a   1.000
_cell.length_b   1.000
_cell.length_c   1.000
_cell.angle_alpha   90.00
_cell.angle_beta   90.00
_cell.angle_gamma   90.00
#
_symmetry.space_group_name_H-M   'P 1'
#
loop_
_entity.id
_entity.type
_entity.pdbx_description
1 polymer ?
#
loop_
_entity_poly.entity_id
_entity_poly.type
_entity_poly.pdbx_seq_one_letter_code
_entity_poly.pdbx_strand_id
1 'polypeptide(L)'
;GFRLPSALDNRPLKFEEFESKINNAIYVSATPGDYELEKTHGKYVEQIIRPTGLLDPIIHVRGTEGQIDDIINEIRTRMAKNERVLITTLTIKMSEELTNYLKELNIKVAYLHNEIKTLDRLKIIHDLRAGIYDVVVGINLLREGIDIPEVSLICILDADKQGFLRSSRSLIQTIGRAARNANG
;
A
#
# COMPACT_ATOMS: atom_id res chain seq x y z
N GLY A 1 0.50 27.34 10.09
CA GLY A 1 0.41 26.30 11.11
C GLY A 1 0.43 26.88 12.51
N PHE A 2 -0.30 26.26 13.43
CA PHE A 2 -0.29 26.67 14.83
C PHE A 2 1.01 26.21 15.49
N ARG A 3 1.59 27.10 16.25
CA ARG A 3 2.84 26.87 16.97
C ARG A 3 2.56 26.94 18.47
N LEU A 4 3.01 25.94 19.22
CA LEU A 4 2.95 26.00 20.67
C LEU A 4 3.87 27.09 21.18
N PRO A 5 3.49 27.85 22.23
CA PRO A 5 4.32 28.91 22.81
C PRO A 5 5.71 28.43 23.25
N SER A 6 5.80 27.15 23.67
CA SER A 6 7.06 26.47 24.06
C SER A 6 7.95 26.06 22.89
N ALA A 7 7.48 26.14 21.65
CA ALA A 7 8.20 25.71 20.45
C ALA A 7 8.82 26.90 19.72
N LEU A 8 9.50 27.79 20.44
CA LEU A 8 10.09 29.01 19.88
C LEU A 8 11.10 28.75 18.77
N ASP A 9 11.89 27.69 18.92
CA ASP A 9 12.98 27.33 17.99
C ASP A 9 12.54 26.34 16.91
N ASN A 10 11.34 25.79 17.00
CA ASN A 10 10.83 24.82 16.03
C ASN A 10 9.86 25.48 15.06
N ARG A 11 10.32 25.82 13.86
CA ARG A 11 9.51 26.31 12.76
C ARG A 11 9.70 25.46 11.51
N PRO A 12 8.68 25.32 10.65
CA PRO A 12 8.86 24.73 9.34
C PRO A 12 9.89 25.53 8.53
N LEU A 13 10.84 24.85 7.93
CA LEU A 13 11.78 25.43 6.98
C LEU A 13 11.16 25.42 5.58
N LYS A 14 11.54 26.40 4.76
CA LYS A 14 11.40 26.27 3.32
C LYS A 14 12.43 25.26 2.79
N PHE A 15 12.18 24.70 1.61
CA PHE A 15 13.03 23.65 1.09
C PHE A 15 14.48 24.12 0.89
N GLU A 16 14.68 25.35 0.39
CA GLU A 16 16.00 25.95 0.20
C GLU A 16 16.73 26.16 1.52
N GLU A 17 16.00 26.55 2.58
CA GLU A 17 16.57 26.68 3.93
C GLU A 17 16.99 25.33 4.50
N PHE A 18 16.20 24.28 4.23
CA PHE A 18 16.54 22.92 4.60
C PHE A 18 17.80 22.45 3.88
N GLU A 19 17.87 22.61 2.55
CA GLU A 19 19.04 22.23 1.76
C GLU A 19 20.32 22.93 2.22
N SER A 20 20.23 24.24 2.53
CA SER A 20 21.41 25.02 2.96
C SER A 20 22.02 24.55 4.29
N LYS A 21 21.26 23.77 5.08
CA LYS A 21 21.71 23.23 6.37
C LYS A 21 22.27 21.82 6.28
N ILE A 22 22.11 21.16 5.14
CA ILE A 22 22.58 19.80 4.93
C ILE A 22 24.00 19.85 4.34
N ASN A 23 24.97 19.36 5.08
CA ASN A 23 26.33 19.20 4.57
C ASN A 23 26.50 17.85 3.86
N ASN A 24 26.00 16.78 4.47
CA ASN A 24 26.05 15.42 3.94
C ASN A 24 24.70 14.75 4.14
N ALA A 25 24.23 14.00 3.13
CA ALA A 25 22.99 13.25 3.21
C ALA A 25 23.17 11.84 2.64
N ILE A 26 22.52 10.88 3.27
CA ILE A 26 22.36 9.51 2.74
C ILE A 26 20.90 9.32 2.42
N TYR A 27 20.59 9.08 1.15
CA TYR A 27 19.25 8.79 0.68
C TYR A 27 19.03 7.28 0.66
N VAL A 28 17.95 6.83 1.29
CA VAL A 28 17.57 5.41 1.32
C VAL A 28 16.15 5.27 0.81
N SER A 29 15.96 4.56 -0.29
CA SER A 29 14.65 4.34 -0.90
C SER A 29 14.64 3.06 -1.73
N ALA A 30 13.50 2.38 -1.76
CA ALA A 30 13.25 1.30 -2.73
C ALA A 30 12.94 1.85 -4.13
N THR A 31 12.49 3.11 -4.22
CA THR A 31 12.07 3.77 -5.46
C THR A 31 12.62 5.21 -5.46
N PRO A 32 13.92 5.41 -5.75
CA PRO A 32 14.54 6.73 -5.73
C PRO A 32 13.76 7.74 -6.57
N GLY A 33 13.62 8.97 -6.07
CA GLY A 33 12.99 10.08 -6.77
C GLY A 33 13.95 10.81 -7.68
N ASP A 34 13.41 11.72 -8.49
CA ASP A 34 14.25 12.51 -9.42
C ASP A 34 15.21 13.42 -8.65
N TYR A 35 14.78 13.93 -7.48
CA TYR A 35 15.61 14.74 -6.59
C TYR A 35 16.85 13.99 -6.10
N GLU A 36 16.67 12.77 -5.57
CA GLU A 36 17.79 11.96 -5.08
C GLU A 36 18.73 11.57 -6.22
N LEU A 37 18.18 11.21 -7.38
CA LEU A 37 18.98 10.85 -8.56
C LEU A 37 19.76 12.06 -9.07
N GLU A 38 19.19 13.26 -9.07
CA GLU A 38 19.88 14.49 -9.46
C GLU A 38 21.04 14.80 -8.48
N LYS A 39 20.78 14.74 -7.15
CA LYS A 39 21.80 15.00 -6.13
C LYS A 39 22.95 13.99 -6.14
N THR A 40 22.70 12.77 -6.54
CA THR A 40 23.72 11.71 -6.64
C THR A 40 24.31 11.54 -8.04
N HIS A 41 23.95 12.42 -8.99
CA HIS A 41 24.34 12.31 -10.40
C HIS A 41 24.02 10.92 -10.99
N GLY A 42 22.85 10.36 -10.63
CA GLY A 42 22.40 9.04 -11.05
C GLY A 42 23.17 7.86 -10.46
N LYS A 43 24.07 8.11 -9.51
CA LYS A 43 24.85 7.05 -8.85
C LYS A 43 24.12 6.59 -7.58
N TYR A 44 23.97 5.29 -7.42
CA TYR A 44 23.43 4.68 -6.20
C TYR A 44 24.02 3.30 -5.97
N VAL A 45 23.94 2.85 -4.74
CA VAL A 45 24.35 1.50 -4.34
C VAL A 45 23.11 0.63 -4.25
N GLU A 46 23.10 -0.47 -4.98
CA GLU A 46 22.00 -1.42 -4.97
C GLU A 46 22.16 -2.43 -3.84
N GLN A 47 21.09 -2.60 -3.06
CA GLN A 47 20.98 -3.68 -2.09
C GLN A 47 19.82 -4.59 -2.50
N ILE A 48 20.11 -5.59 -3.33
CA ILE A 48 19.12 -6.44 -3.98
C ILE A 48 18.87 -7.71 -3.15
N ILE A 49 19.82 -8.14 -2.32
CA ILE A 49 19.74 -9.40 -1.59
C ILE A 49 18.69 -9.31 -0.48
N ARG A 50 17.72 -10.22 -0.51
CA ARG A 50 16.76 -10.46 0.59
C ARG A 50 17.23 -11.67 1.42
N PRO A 51 17.73 -11.45 2.66
CA PRO A 51 18.18 -12.55 3.53
C PRO A 51 17.06 -13.53 3.90
N THR A 52 15.79 -13.08 3.81
CA THR A 52 14.60 -13.87 4.17
C THR A 52 14.27 -14.98 3.17
N GLY A 53 14.89 -15.00 1.98
CA GLY A 53 14.56 -15.95 0.92
C GLY A 53 13.19 -15.75 0.27
N LEU A 54 12.43 -14.72 0.65
CA LEU A 54 11.16 -14.39 0.03
C LEU A 54 11.39 -13.77 -1.35
N LEU A 55 10.70 -14.28 -2.35
CA LEU A 55 10.73 -13.76 -3.71
C LEU A 55 9.84 -12.52 -3.87
N ASP A 56 10.03 -11.80 -4.97
CA ASP A 56 9.06 -10.80 -5.39
C ASP A 56 7.74 -11.47 -5.78
N PRO A 57 6.58 -10.82 -5.52
CA PRO A 57 5.29 -11.42 -5.86
C PRO A 57 5.13 -11.59 -7.36
N ILE A 58 4.36 -12.61 -7.75
CA ILE A 58 4.03 -12.84 -9.15
C ILE A 58 2.98 -11.82 -9.57
N ILE A 59 3.24 -11.10 -10.66
CA ILE A 59 2.33 -10.07 -11.18
C ILE A 59 1.53 -10.64 -12.34
N HIS A 60 0.20 -10.64 -12.20
CA HIS A 60 -0.73 -10.99 -13.26
C HIS A 60 -1.49 -9.75 -13.72
N VAL A 61 -1.38 -9.41 -15.00
CA VAL A 61 -2.19 -8.35 -15.61
C VAL A 61 -3.34 -9.02 -16.34
N ARG A 62 -4.57 -8.66 -15.96
CA ARG A 62 -5.82 -9.24 -16.49
C ARG A 62 -6.70 -8.14 -17.07
N GLY A 63 -7.63 -8.52 -17.98
CA GLY A 63 -8.62 -7.60 -18.55
C GLY A 63 -9.62 -7.12 -17.51
N THR A 64 -10.30 -6.01 -17.79
CA THR A 64 -11.31 -5.44 -16.90
C THR A 64 -12.68 -6.12 -17.06
N GLU A 65 -12.94 -6.80 -18.18
CA GLU A 65 -14.16 -7.55 -18.39
C GLU A 65 -14.21 -8.77 -17.45
N GLY A 66 -15.30 -8.90 -16.68
CA GLY A 66 -15.43 -9.97 -15.69
C GLY A 66 -14.49 -9.87 -14.48
N GLN A 67 -13.82 -8.72 -14.27
CA GLN A 67 -12.82 -8.56 -13.22
C GLN A 67 -13.36 -8.86 -11.82
N ILE A 68 -14.63 -8.58 -11.54
CA ILE A 68 -15.22 -8.80 -10.21
C ILE A 68 -15.38 -10.28 -9.93
N ASP A 69 -15.85 -11.06 -10.89
CA ASP A 69 -15.99 -12.51 -10.75
C ASP A 69 -14.61 -13.19 -10.60
N ASP A 70 -13.62 -12.71 -11.34
CA ASP A 70 -12.25 -13.16 -11.26
C ASP A 70 -11.66 -12.90 -9.87
N ILE A 71 -11.84 -11.68 -9.33
CA ILE A 71 -11.40 -11.34 -7.97
C ILE A 71 -12.10 -12.20 -6.92
N ILE A 72 -13.40 -12.48 -7.04
CA ILE A 72 -14.12 -13.34 -6.10
C ILE A 72 -13.54 -14.75 -6.10
N ASN A 73 -13.21 -15.30 -7.24
CA ASN A 73 -12.58 -16.62 -7.36
C ASN A 73 -11.21 -16.64 -6.67
N GLU A 74 -10.39 -15.60 -6.89
CA GLU A 74 -9.09 -15.45 -6.23
C GLU A 74 -9.25 -15.29 -4.70
N ILE A 75 -10.21 -14.50 -4.23
CA ILE A 75 -10.51 -14.36 -2.79
C ILE A 75 -10.85 -15.72 -2.19
N ARG A 76 -11.76 -16.48 -2.79
CA ARG A 76 -12.15 -17.82 -2.30
C ARG A 76 -10.96 -18.77 -2.24
N THR A 77 -10.10 -18.73 -3.24
CA THR A 77 -8.87 -19.53 -3.28
C THR A 77 -7.92 -19.17 -2.13
N ARG A 78 -7.77 -17.90 -1.80
CA ARG A 78 -6.92 -17.44 -0.70
C ARG A 78 -7.55 -17.74 0.67
N MET A 79 -8.85 -17.54 0.80
CA MET A 79 -9.60 -17.89 2.02
C MET A 79 -9.44 -19.39 2.36
N ALA A 80 -9.50 -20.27 1.35
CA ALA A 80 -9.31 -21.72 1.56
C ALA A 80 -7.92 -22.07 2.10
N LYS A 81 -6.92 -21.21 1.86
CA LYS A 81 -5.55 -21.33 2.39
C LYS A 81 -5.32 -20.55 3.68
N ASN A 82 -6.37 -19.93 4.25
CA ASN A 82 -6.28 -19.03 5.40
C ASN A 82 -5.38 -17.82 5.17
N GLU A 83 -5.27 -17.37 3.93
CA GLU A 83 -4.54 -16.18 3.51
C GLU A 83 -5.47 -14.97 3.41
N ARG A 84 -4.90 -13.76 3.38
CA ARG A 84 -5.64 -12.49 3.36
C ARG A 84 -5.45 -11.76 2.04
N VAL A 85 -6.45 -10.93 1.70
CA VAL A 85 -6.50 -10.20 0.43
C VAL A 85 -6.65 -8.71 0.69
N LEU A 86 -5.89 -7.90 -0.05
CA LEU A 86 -6.07 -6.46 -0.12
C LEU A 86 -6.58 -6.08 -1.51
N ILE A 87 -7.59 -5.21 -1.58
CA ILE A 87 -8.13 -4.72 -2.84
C ILE A 87 -8.07 -3.19 -2.86
N THR A 88 -7.34 -2.64 -3.81
CA THR A 88 -7.30 -1.19 -4.02
C THR A 88 -8.12 -0.79 -5.23
N THR A 89 -9.02 0.17 -5.03
CA THR A 89 -9.91 0.71 -6.06
C THR A 89 -9.50 2.13 -6.45
N LEU A 90 -10.09 2.65 -7.51
CA LEU A 90 -9.82 4.00 -8.00
C LEU A 90 -10.58 5.08 -7.23
N THR A 91 -11.81 4.78 -6.79
CA THR A 91 -12.71 5.76 -6.15
C THR A 91 -13.31 5.22 -4.86
N ILE A 92 -13.74 6.15 -3.98
CA ILE A 92 -14.47 5.84 -2.74
C ILE A 92 -15.72 5.02 -3.07
N LYS A 93 -16.50 5.48 -4.03
CA LYS A 93 -17.74 4.82 -4.45
C LYS A 93 -17.50 3.36 -4.86
N MET A 94 -16.49 3.09 -5.67
CA MET A 94 -16.13 1.72 -6.06
C MET A 94 -15.75 0.86 -4.85
N SER A 95 -15.02 1.43 -3.88
CA SER A 95 -14.67 0.71 -2.66
C SER A 95 -15.90 0.31 -1.85
N GLU A 96 -16.85 1.23 -1.72
CA GLU A 96 -18.11 1.00 -0.98
C GLU A 96 -18.98 -0.04 -1.67
N GLU A 97 -19.22 0.12 -2.97
CA GLU A 97 -20.01 -0.81 -3.78
C GLU A 97 -19.41 -2.23 -3.74
N LEU A 98 -18.10 -2.34 -3.95
CA LEU A 98 -17.42 -3.63 -3.89
C LEU A 98 -17.48 -4.25 -2.49
N THR A 99 -17.31 -3.44 -1.44
CA THR A 99 -17.41 -3.93 -0.06
C THR A 99 -18.79 -4.47 0.24
N ASN A 100 -19.86 -3.76 -0.18
CA ASN A 100 -21.23 -4.21 0.03
C ASN A 100 -21.51 -5.50 -0.75
N TYR A 101 -21.08 -5.58 -1.99
CA TYR A 101 -21.23 -6.77 -2.81
C TYR A 101 -20.53 -8.00 -2.20
N LEU A 102 -19.29 -7.84 -1.72
CA LEU A 102 -18.56 -8.91 -1.05
C LEU A 102 -19.25 -9.37 0.26
N LYS A 103 -19.87 -8.45 1.01
CA LYS A 103 -20.68 -8.79 2.19
C LYS A 103 -21.91 -9.63 1.84
N GLU A 104 -22.61 -9.29 0.74
CA GLU A 104 -23.76 -10.05 0.24
C GLU A 104 -23.36 -11.50 -0.11
N LEU A 105 -22.12 -11.71 -0.56
CA LEU A 105 -21.54 -13.04 -0.82
C LEU A 105 -21.00 -13.74 0.45
N ASN A 106 -21.30 -13.21 1.65
CA ASN A 106 -20.82 -13.71 2.94
C ASN A 106 -19.30 -13.76 3.09
N ILE A 107 -18.58 -12.87 2.40
CA ILE A 107 -17.14 -12.68 2.57
C ILE A 107 -16.92 -11.69 3.72
N LYS A 108 -16.04 -12.03 4.65
CA LYS A 108 -15.67 -11.16 5.78
C LYS A 108 -14.78 -10.02 5.29
N VAL A 109 -15.38 -8.91 4.97
CA VAL A 109 -14.70 -7.75 4.36
C VAL A 109 -14.83 -6.50 5.22
N ALA A 110 -13.73 -5.76 5.32
CA ALA A 110 -13.71 -4.41 5.88
C ALA A 110 -13.42 -3.37 4.79
N TYR A 111 -14.00 -2.19 4.94
CA TYR A 111 -13.70 -1.02 4.13
C TYR A 111 -12.79 -0.05 4.89
N LEU A 112 -11.70 0.36 4.26
CA LEU A 112 -10.74 1.28 4.83
C LEU A 112 -10.78 2.60 4.04
N HIS A 113 -11.40 3.62 4.59
CA HIS A 113 -11.51 4.95 3.98
C HIS A 113 -10.62 6.01 4.67
N ASN A 114 -10.47 7.17 4.04
CA ASN A 114 -9.52 8.20 4.49
C ASN A 114 -9.89 8.86 5.82
N GLU A 115 -11.18 8.86 6.19
CA GLU A 115 -11.71 9.49 7.40
C GLU A 115 -11.60 8.61 8.65
N ILE A 116 -11.20 7.35 8.49
CA ILE A 116 -11.00 6.44 9.63
C ILE A 116 -9.84 6.95 10.48
N LYS A 117 -10.11 7.11 11.77
CA LYS A 117 -9.09 7.50 12.76
C LYS A 117 -7.97 6.46 12.81
N THR A 118 -6.78 6.91 13.15
CA THR A 118 -5.58 6.05 13.17
C THR A 118 -5.76 4.79 14.01
N LEU A 119 -6.42 4.89 15.17
CA LEU A 119 -6.66 3.74 16.05
C LEU A 119 -7.61 2.72 15.42
N ASP A 120 -8.69 3.17 14.78
CA ASP A 120 -9.65 2.30 14.11
C ASP A 120 -9.01 1.61 12.89
N ARG A 121 -8.12 2.33 12.18
CA ARG A 121 -7.32 1.76 11.10
C ARG A 121 -6.42 0.63 11.60
N LEU A 122 -5.71 0.84 12.70
CA LEU A 122 -4.86 -0.19 13.31
C LEU A 122 -5.70 -1.40 13.74
N LYS A 123 -6.90 -1.17 14.26
CA LYS A 123 -7.83 -2.24 14.61
C LYS A 123 -8.24 -3.06 13.38
N ILE A 124 -8.63 -2.42 12.28
CA ILE A 124 -8.99 -3.14 11.05
C ILE A 124 -7.83 -4.00 10.54
N ILE A 125 -6.60 -3.48 10.59
CA ILE A 125 -5.41 -4.24 10.19
C ILE A 125 -5.15 -5.41 11.14
N HIS A 126 -5.27 -5.19 12.45
CA HIS A 126 -5.18 -6.26 13.44
C HIS A 126 -6.23 -7.35 13.19
N ASP A 127 -7.47 -6.97 12.96
CA ASP A 127 -8.60 -7.86 12.72
C ASP A 127 -8.44 -8.65 11.40
N LEU A 128 -7.83 -8.04 10.37
CA LEU A 128 -7.43 -8.74 9.14
C LEU A 128 -6.39 -9.82 9.44
N ARG A 129 -5.35 -9.50 10.20
CA ARG A 129 -4.32 -10.45 10.62
C ARG A 129 -4.90 -11.60 11.47
N ALA A 130 -5.80 -11.26 12.39
CA ALA A 130 -6.47 -12.24 13.25
C ALA A 130 -7.51 -13.13 12.52
N GLY A 131 -7.84 -12.83 11.24
CA GLY A 131 -8.83 -13.57 10.47
C GLY A 131 -10.28 -13.22 10.78
N ILE A 132 -10.53 -12.11 11.47
CA ILE A 132 -11.87 -11.55 11.62
C ILE A 132 -12.37 -11.04 10.28
N TYR A 133 -11.45 -10.46 9.49
CA TYR A 133 -11.66 -10.16 8.08
C TYR A 133 -10.75 -11.02 7.19
N ASP A 134 -11.25 -11.40 6.03
CA ASP A 134 -10.48 -12.09 4.99
C ASP A 134 -9.98 -11.10 3.93
N VAL A 135 -10.73 -10.01 3.76
CA VAL A 135 -10.48 -8.99 2.72
C VAL A 135 -10.56 -7.59 3.32
N VAL A 136 -9.66 -6.72 2.88
CA VAL A 136 -9.78 -5.27 3.11
C VAL A 136 -9.80 -4.56 1.76
N VAL A 137 -10.81 -3.69 1.57
CA VAL A 137 -10.99 -2.86 0.37
C VAL A 137 -10.72 -1.41 0.72
N GLY A 138 -10.10 -0.66 -0.18
CA GLY A 138 -9.93 0.78 -0.03
C GLY A 138 -9.15 1.43 -1.17
N ILE A 139 -9.04 2.75 -1.16
CA ILE A 139 -8.32 3.49 -2.20
C ILE A 139 -6.82 3.51 -1.94
N ASN A 140 -6.45 3.78 -0.71
CA ASN A 140 -5.07 3.99 -0.28
C ASN A 140 -4.78 3.11 0.93
N LEU A 141 -4.77 1.81 0.69
CA LEU A 141 -4.60 0.82 1.76
C LEU A 141 -3.19 0.83 2.35
N LEU A 142 -2.21 1.27 1.59
CA LEU A 142 -0.82 0.92 1.78
C LEU A 142 0.05 2.15 2.02
N ARG A 143 -0.27 2.91 3.06
CA ARG A 143 0.67 3.89 3.62
C ARG A 143 1.88 3.16 4.19
N GLU A 144 3.02 3.83 4.21
CA GLU A 144 4.27 3.33 4.78
C GLU A 144 4.06 2.74 6.19
N GLY A 145 4.79 1.67 6.50
CA GLY A 145 4.82 1.08 7.84
C GLY A 145 3.81 -0.05 8.11
N ILE A 146 2.97 -0.46 7.16
CA ILE A 146 2.09 -1.62 7.35
C ILE A 146 2.81 -2.89 6.89
N ASP A 147 2.99 -3.81 7.82
CA ASP A 147 3.54 -5.14 7.60
C ASP A 147 2.48 -6.20 7.89
N ILE A 148 2.00 -6.89 6.86
CA ILE A 148 0.96 -7.90 6.96
C ILE A 148 1.42 -9.14 6.20
N PRO A 149 2.21 -10.00 6.82
CA PRO A 149 2.72 -11.22 6.17
C PRO A 149 1.62 -12.22 5.80
N GLU A 150 0.44 -12.11 6.39
CA GLU A 150 -0.72 -12.95 6.08
C GLU A 150 -1.37 -12.62 4.73
N VAL A 151 -1.05 -11.45 4.15
CA VAL A 151 -1.55 -11.04 2.83
C VAL A 151 -0.73 -11.70 1.74
N SER A 152 -1.37 -12.56 0.96
CA SER A 152 -0.79 -13.23 -0.19
C SER A 152 -1.29 -12.68 -1.53
N LEU A 153 -2.35 -11.88 -1.53
CA LEU A 153 -2.91 -11.32 -2.76
C LEU A 153 -3.22 -9.84 -2.61
N ILE A 154 -2.80 -9.07 -3.60
CA ILE A 154 -3.17 -7.66 -3.75
C ILE A 154 -3.81 -7.49 -5.12
N CYS A 155 -5.07 -7.04 -5.13
CA CYS A 155 -5.79 -6.70 -6.35
C CYS A 155 -5.78 -5.19 -6.55
N ILE A 156 -5.36 -4.74 -7.72
CA ILE A 156 -5.37 -3.32 -8.11
C ILE A 156 -6.35 -3.17 -9.25
N LEU A 157 -7.54 -2.66 -8.95
CA LEU A 157 -8.58 -2.44 -9.96
C LEU A 157 -8.26 -1.21 -10.81
N ASP A 158 -8.58 -1.26 -12.10
CA ASP A 158 -8.35 -0.18 -13.05
C ASP A 158 -6.90 0.36 -12.98
N ALA A 159 -5.91 -0.52 -12.98
CA ALA A 159 -4.50 -0.17 -12.81
C ALA A 159 -3.94 0.70 -13.95
N ASP A 160 -4.58 0.67 -15.11
CA ASP A 160 -4.29 1.47 -16.31
C ASP A 160 -4.77 2.92 -16.20
N LYS A 161 -5.72 3.22 -15.30
CA LYS A 161 -6.28 4.55 -15.14
C LYS A 161 -5.40 5.41 -14.25
N GLN A 162 -5.16 6.65 -14.69
CA GLN A 162 -4.51 7.65 -13.86
C GLN A 162 -5.34 8.00 -12.62
N GLY A 163 -4.68 8.20 -11.50
CA GLY A 163 -5.33 8.53 -10.25
C GLY A 163 -4.34 8.80 -9.12
N PHE A 164 -4.88 9.20 -7.98
CA PHE A 164 -4.07 9.42 -6.78
C PHE A 164 -3.35 8.13 -6.37
N LEU A 165 -2.03 8.21 -6.18
CA LEU A 165 -1.15 7.09 -5.84
C LEU A 165 -1.13 5.94 -6.88
N ARG A 166 -1.28 6.27 -8.15
CA ARG A 166 -1.20 5.32 -9.27
C ARG A 166 -0.04 5.59 -10.22
N SER A 167 0.99 6.27 -9.75
CA SER A 167 2.27 6.33 -10.44
C SER A 167 2.97 4.97 -10.41
N SER A 168 3.89 4.71 -11.33
CA SER A 168 4.69 3.49 -11.34
C SER A 168 5.35 3.21 -9.99
N ARG A 169 5.91 4.24 -9.34
CA ARG A 169 6.51 4.14 -7.99
C ARG A 169 5.49 3.68 -6.94
N SER A 170 4.29 4.26 -6.95
CA SER A 170 3.23 3.88 -6.00
C SER A 170 2.74 2.46 -6.22
N LEU A 171 2.61 2.02 -7.46
CA LEU A 171 2.23 0.65 -7.80
C LEU A 171 3.29 -0.35 -7.37
N ILE A 172 4.57 -0.08 -7.60
CA ILE A 172 5.69 -0.92 -7.14
C ILE A 172 5.68 -1.06 -5.61
N GLN A 173 5.46 0.03 -4.87
CA GLN A 173 5.35 -0.01 -3.42
C GLN A 173 4.15 -0.85 -2.95
N THR A 174 3.03 -0.75 -3.65
CA THR A 174 1.82 -1.53 -3.38
C THR A 174 2.09 -3.02 -3.59
N ILE A 175 2.64 -3.40 -4.74
CA ILE A 175 3.01 -4.77 -5.11
C ILE A 175 3.98 -5.36 -4.06
N GLY A 176 4.96 -4.59 -3.63
CA GLY A 176 5.95 -5.00 -2.63
C GLY A 176 5.38 -5.40 -1.27
N ARG A 177 4.11 -5.10 -0.99
CA ARG A 177 3.45 -5.56 0.26
C ARG A 177 3.12 -7.05 0.23
N ALA A 178 2.81 -7.62 -0.94
CA ALA A 178 2.61 -9.06 -1.09
C ALA A 178 3.93 -9.85 -1.02
N ALA A 179 5.07 -9.20 -1.22
CA ALA A 179 6.39 -9.82 -1.16
C ALA A 179 6.82 -10.34 0.23
N ARG A 180 5.96 -10.22 1.24
CA ARG A 180 6.19 -10.71 2.60
C ARG A 180 5.53 -12.04 2.88
N ASN A 181 4.75 -12.54 1.93
CA ASN A 181 4.15 -13.87 1.95
C ASN A 181 4.88 -14.76 0.94
N ALA A 182 5.13 -16.02 1.32
CA ALA A 182 5.78 -16.99 0.43
C ALA A 182 4.95 -17.32 -0.83
N ASN A 183 3.63 -17.10 -0.77
CA ASN A 183 2.67 -17.32 -1.84
C ASN A 183 2.20 -15.99 -2.48
N GLY A 184 2.93 -14.89 -2.26
CA GLY A 184 2.59 -13.57 -2.74
C GLY A 184 2.77 -13.37 -4.24
#